data_15fcfe3481321fffb46b8cc091408f3a
#
_entry.id   15fcfe3481321fffb46b8cc091408f3a
#
_cell.length_a   1.000
_cell.length_b   1.000
_cell.length_c   1.000
_cell.angle_alpha   90.00
_cell.angle_beta   90.00
_cell.angle_gamma   90.00
#
_symmetry.space_group_name_H-M   'P 1'
#
loop_
_entity.id
_entity.type
_entity.pdbx_description
1 polymer ?
#
loop_
_entity_poly.entity_id
_entity_poly.type
_entity_poly.pdbx_seq_one_letter_code
_entity_poly.pdbx_strand_id
1 'polypeptide(L)'
;AYPTFKLAHLIRGDLLLARAHPLSTIGNATGATQQQTDLRDEARARLRRYLEQMPVNRVPKYLVQFQPGQHYAVVVDTGKSRLYLFQNDNGTPRYVSDFYITSGKAGAEKVKEGDQKTPLGVYFVTASLPRTRISDFYGTGAFPINYPNEWDRRQGKNGHGIWLHGVPSNTYSRPPRASSGCVVLANPDLDRLAKDLQVGLTPVIISDQVEWVDAKELAAQRSLLDQRVEDWRRDWESIDSDKYLRHYSKSFSAPGQNFRSWNEQKRQVNAGKSWVKVKLSNMSIFGYPGNENMMVVTFDQDYSSNNLKNQMRKRQYWKLEN
;
A
#
# COMPACT_ATOMS: atom_id res chain seq x y z
N ALA A 1 25.68 18.00 -6.05
CA ALA A 1 24.64 18.96 -5.69
C ALA A 1 23.53 18.94 -6.74
N TYR A 2 22.28 19.09 -6.33
CA TYR A 2 21.12 19.12 -7.21
C TYR A 2 20.68 20.58 -7.42
N PRO A 3 20.95 21.20 -8.58
CA PRO A 3 20.67 22.62 -8.82
C PRO A 3 19.18 23.00 -8.65
N THR A 4 18.29 22.04 -8.87
CA THR A 4 16.83 22.22 -8.78
C THR A 4 16.27 22.01 -7.37
N PHE A 5 17.11 21.71 -6.38
CA PHE A 5 16.65 21.47 -5.00
C PHE A 5 16.51 22.81 -4.24
N LYS A 6 15.39 23.48 -4.44
CA LYS A 6 15.08 24.81 -3.89
C LYS A 6 15.24 24.89 -2.36
N LEU A 7 14.77 23.87 -1.64
CA LEU A 7 14.90 23.82 -0.17
C LEU A 7 16.38 23.84 0.27
N ALA A 8 17.26 23.09 -0.39
CA ALA A 8 18.68 23.09 -0.06
C ALA A 8 19.33 24.48 -0.29
N HIS A 9 18.92 25.17 -1.35
CA HIS A 9 19.39 26.54 -1.60
C HIS A 9 18.88 27.52 -0.54
N LEU A 10 17.63 27.41 -0.12
CA LEU A 10 17.06 28.24 0.95
C LEU A 10 17.81 28.01 2.27
N ILE A 11 17.99 26.77 2.69
CA ILE A 11 18.73 26.42 3.93
C ILE A 11 20.19 26.90 3.86
N ARG A 12 20.84 26.76 2.69
CA ARG A 12 22.19 27.27 2.51
C ARG A 12 22.24 28.81 2.68
N GLY A 13 21.27 29.53 2.14
CA GLY A 13 21.12 30.99 2.31
C GLY A 13 20.94 31.36 3.78
N ASP A 14 20.05 30.68 4.48
CA ASP A 14 19.82 30.88 5.91
C ASP A 14 21.09 30.66 6.74
N LEU A 15 21.81 29.55 6.48
CA LEU A 15 23.08 29.27 7.20
C LEU A 15 24.16 30.32 6.94
N LEU A 16 24.22 30.92 5.74
CA LEU A 16 25.12 32.02 5.45
C LEU A 16 24.68 33.28 6.19
N LEU A 17 23.38 33.58 6.20
CA LEU A 17 22.83 34.75 6.89
C LEU A 17 23.01 34.66 8.41
N ALA A 18 22.90 33.46 8.98
CA ALA A 18 23.07 33.18 10.41
C ALA A 18 24.44 33.56 10.95
N ARG A 19 25.46 33.73 10.08
CA ARG A 19 26.80 34.25 10.46
C ARG A 19 26.77 35.71 10.81
N ALA A 20 25.82 36.46 10.30
CA ALA A 20 25.74 37.92 10.49
C ALA A 20 24.51 38.35 11.30
N HIS A 21 23.44 37.61 11.24
CA HIS A 21 22.17 37.96 11.87
C HIS A 21 21.46 36.71 12.47
N PRO A 22 20.77 36.87 13.61
CA PRO A 22 19.95 35.77 14.15
C PRO A 22 18.78 35.44 13.19
N LEU A 23 18.51 34.15 13.01
CA LEU A 23 17.40 33.65 12.24
C LEU A 23 16.19 33.41 13.15
N SER A 24 15.04 33.88 12.75
CA SER A 24 13.76 33.61 13.44
C SER A 24 12.99 32.44 12.88
N THR A 25 13.20 32.10 11.59
CA THR A 25 12.47 31.04 10.89
C THR A 25 13.25 30.62 9.64
N ILE A 26 12.90 29.48 9.07
CA ILE A 26 13.43 29.04 7.78
C ILE A 26 13.01 30.05 6.69
N GLY A 27 14.00 30.55 5.92
CA GLY A 27 13.80 31.59 4.90
C GLY A 27 13.70 33.00 5.48
N ASN A 28 13.89 33.19 6.75
CA ASN A 28 13.99 34.46 7.53
C ASN A 28 13.24 35.68 6.97
N ALA A 29 12.03 35.47 6.41
CA ALA A 29 11.22 36.51 5.81
C ALA A 29 9.96 36.81 6.63
N THR A 30 9.68 38.10 6.82
CA THR A 30 8.39 38.60 7.32
C THR A 30 7.38 38.54 6.19
N GLY A 31 6.25 37.82 6.36
CA GLY A 31 5.25 37.65 5.29
C GLY A 31 5.64 36.55 4.30
N ALA A 32 5.40 35.29 4.69
CA ALA A 32 5.72 34.15 3.84
C ALA A 32 4.83 34.06 2.60
N THR A 33 5.44 34.03 1.42
CA THR A 33 4.75 33.61 0.19
C THR A 33 4.34 32.16 0.26
N GLN A 34 3.39 31.71 -0.58
CA GLN A 34 3.01 30.28 -0.68
C GLN A 34 4.22 29.39 -0.91
N GLN A 35 5.15 29.83 -1.77
CA GLN A 35 6.38 29.08 -2.06
C GLN A 35 7.28 28.90 -0.82
N GLN A 36 7.38 29.92 0.02
CA GLN A 36 8.15 29.82 1.29
C GLN A 36 7.45 28.91 2.28
N THR A 37 6.13 28.98 2.38
CA THR A 37 5.33 28.07 3.20
C THR A 37 5.54 26.63 2.77
N ASP A 38 5.46 26.34 1.48
CA ASP A 38 5.69 25.03 0.89
C ASP A 38 7.09 24.48 1.22
N LEU A 39 8.13 25.32 1.12
CA LEU A 39 9.50 24.91 1.49
C LEU A 39 9.67 24.69 2.99
N ARG A 40 8.99 25.46 3.84
CA ARG A 40 8.98 25.26 5.29
C ARG A 40 8.29 23.93 5.66
N ASP A 41 7.20 23.61 5.02
CA ASP A 41 6.48 22.35 5.26
C ASP A 41 7.31 21.14 4.80
N GLU A 42 8.00 21.25 3.66
CA GLU A 42 8.95 20.23 3.22
C GLU A 42 10.10 20.07 4.23
N ALA A 43 10.67 21.19 4.70
CA ALA A 43 11.73 21.16 5.70
C ALA A 43 11.29 20.48 6.99
N ARG A 44 10.11 20.83 7.52
CA ARG A 44 9.52 20.19 8.72
C ARG A 44 9.33 18.69 8.54
N ALA A 45 8.78 18.26 7.40
CA ALA A 45 8.57 16.84 7.10
C ALA A 45 9.89 16.07 7.03
N ARG A 46 10.93 16.67 6.42
CA ARG A 46 12.27 16.06 6.34
C ARG A 46 12.98 16.02 7.70
N LEU A 47 12.90 17.10 8.48
CA LEU A 47 13.53 17.16 9.81
C LEU A 47 12.85 16.19 10.79
N ARG A 48 11.55 16.03 10.73
CA ARG A 48 10.81 15.10 11.59
C ARG A 48 11.39 13.69 11.54
N ARG A 49 11.93 13.25 10.40
CA ARG A 49 12.62 11.97 10.28
C ARG A 49 13.81 11.82 11.25
N TYR A 50 14.59 12.88 11.43
CA TYR A 50 15.76 12.84 12.30
C TYR A 50 15.39 12.91 13.78
N LEU A 51 14.26 13.55 14.06
CA LEU A 51 13.76 13.72 15.44
C LEU A 51 12.96 12.49 15.89
N GLU A 52 12.19 11.87 14.99
CA GLU A 52 11.42 10.66 15.24
C GLU A 52 12.24 9.44 14.81
N GLN A 53 12.91 8.81 15.75
CA GLN A 53 13.61 7.56 15.49
C GLN A 53 12.60 6.47 15.12
N MET A 54 12.99 5.62 14.18
CA MET A 54 12.23 4.41 13.87
C MET A 54 12.09 3.57 15.15
N PRO A 55 10.90 3.05 15.46
CA PRO A 55 10.73 2.18 16.62
C PRO A 55 11.63 0.95 16.50
N VAL A 56 12.55 0.77 17.45
CA VAL A 56 13.45 -0.38 17.47
C VAL A 56 12.61 -1.66 17.67
N ASN A 57 12.87 -2.70 16.87
CA ASN A 57 12.19 -4.00 16.92
C ASN A 57 10.67 -3.95 16.66
N ARG A 58 10.17 -2.88 16.03
CA ARG A 58 8.78 -2.80 15.60
C ARG A 58 8.66 -2.80 14.09
N VAL A 59 7.55 -3.31 13.61
CA VAL A 59 7.22 -3.42 12.19
C VAL A 59 5.81 -2.85 11.93
N PRO A 60 5.52 -2.38 10.71
CA PRO A 60 4.16 -1.96 10.39
C PRO A 60 3.16 -3.10 10.60
N LYS A 61 2.08 -2.85 11.33
CA LYS A 61 1.05 -3.87 11.65
C LYS A 61 0.42 -4.50 10.42
N TYR A 62 0.62 -3.88 9.26
CA TYR A 62 0.04 -4.34 8.00
C TYR A 62 0.83 -5.49 7.33
N LEU A 63 2.10 -5.69 7.70
CA LEU A 63 2.99 -6.68 7.05
C LEU A 63 2.95 -8.02 7.76
N VAL A 64 1.80 -8.71 7.75
CA VAL A 64 1.56 -9.93 8.54
C VAL A 64 2.28 -11.13 7.95
N GLN A 65 2.23 -11.31 6.62
CA GLN A 65 2.89 -12.45 5.94
C GLN A 65 3.22 -12.11 4.50
N PHE A 66 4.46 -12.41 4.10
CA PHE A 66 4.88 -12.41 2.71
C PHE A 66 4.78 -13.80 2.10
N GLN A 67 4.42 -13.89 0.82
CA GLN A 67 4.68 -15.10 0.05
C GLN A 67 6.16 -15.17 -0.37
N PRO A 68 6.72 -16.37 -0.66
CA PRO A 68 8.14 -16.53 -0.98
C PRO A 68 8.63 -15.66 -2.17
N GLY A 69 7.78 -15.43 -3.17
CA GLY A 69 8.11 -14.63 -4.35
C GLY A 69 8.05 -13.11 -4.14
N GLN A 70 7.52 -12.63 -3.04
CA GLN A 70 7.48 -11.21 -2.70
C GLN A 70 8.77 -10.83 -1.97
N HIS A 71 9.70 -10.20 -2.66
CA HIS A 71 10.99 -9.82 -2.07
C HIS A 71 10.89 -8.55 -1.24
N TYR A 72 10.00 -7.63 -1.62
CA TYR A 72 9.83 -6.33 -0.95
C TYR A 72 8.37 -5.94 -0.79
N ALA A 73 8.12 -5.06 0.18
CA ALA A 73 6.87 -4.35 0.40
C ALA A 73 7.13 -2.85 0.58
N VAL A 74 6.21 -2.05 0.08
CA VAL A 74 6.17 -0.61 0.26
C VAL A 74 5.07 -0.25 1.24
N VAL A 75 5.40 0.55 2.26
CA VAL A 75 4.44 1.10 3.22
C VAL A 75 4.52 2.62 3.18
N VAL A 76 3.41 3.27 2.85
CA VAL A 76 3.31 4.72 2.73
C VAL A 76 2.58 5.29 3.94
N ASP A 77 3.20 6.26 4.61
CA ASP A 77 2.62 7.10 5.66
C ASP A 77 2.39 8.50 5.07
N THR A 78 1.15 8.81 4.69
CA THR A 78 0.83 10.11 4.07
C THR A 78 0.87 11.25 5.09
N GLY A 79 0.59 10.98 6.36
CA GLY A 79 0.66 11.95 7.45
C GLY A 79 2.08 12.41 7.76
N LYS A 80 3.05 11.50 7.62
CA LYS A 80 4.48 11.78 7.81
C LYS A 80 5.21 12.14 6.50
N SER A 81 4.53 12.09 5.36
CA SER A 81 5.14 12.27 4.03
C SER A 81 6.31 11.32 3.80
N ARG A 82 6.09 10.03 4.08
CA ARG A 82 7.15 9.03 4.09
C ARG A 82 6.71 7.73 3.43
N LEU A 83 7.62 7.14 2.68
CA LEU A 83 7.52 5.81 2.13
C LEU A 83 8.63 4.95 2.74
N TYR A 84 8.26 3.81 3.31
CA TYR A 84 9.17 2.82 3.87
C TYR A 84 9.27 1.63 2.95
N LEU A 85 10.48 1.12 2.76
CA LEU A 85 10.76 -0.12 2.03
C LEU A 85 11.14 -1.20 3.03
N PHE A 86 10.43 -2.33 2.97
CA PHE A 86 10.71 -3.53 3.74
C PHE A 86 11.09 -4.68 2.82
N GLN A 87 12.11 -5.43 3.21
CA GLN A 87 12.49 -6.69 2.57
C GLN A 87 11.82 -7.85 3.29
N ASN A 88 11.43 -8.85 2.51
CA ASN A 88 11.02 -10.16 3.02
C ASN A 88 12.25 -10.96 3.44
N ASP A 89 12.49 -11.07 4.71
CA ASP A 89 13.53 -11.92 5.29
C ASP A 89 12.88 -13.18 5.87
N ASN A 90 12.74 -14.19 5.01
CA ASN A 90 12.10 -15.47 5.37
C ASN A 90 10.71 -15.33 6.02
N GLY A 91 9.90 -14.44 5.50
CA GLY A 91 8.55 -14.14 5.97
C GLY A 91 8.48 -13.03 7.03
N THR A 92 9.61 -12.55 7.53
CA THR A 92 9.70 -11.43 8.48
C THR A 92 10.02 -10.13 7.76
N PRO A 93 9.25 -9.06 7.98
CA PRO A 93 9.54 -7.76 7.38
C PRO A 93 10.80 -7.14 8.00
N ARG A 94 11.83 -6.94 7.19
CA ARG A 94 13.07 -6.25 7.57
C ARG A 94 13.13 -4.87 6.93
N TYR A 95 13.26 -3.83 7.73
CA TYR A 95 13.43 -2.46 7.23
C TYR A 95 14.70 -2.33 6.38
N VAL A 96 14.57 -1.66 5.22
CA VAL A 96 15.68 -1.41 4.28
C VAL A 96 16.00 0.08 4.22
N SER A 97 15.01 0.90 3.90
CA SER A 97 15.17 2.33 3.71
C SER A 97 13.84 3.05 3.78
N ASP A 98 13.89 4.36 3.85
CA ASP A 98 12.73 5.21 3.70
C ASP A 98 13.04 6.43 2.82
N PHE A 99 11.99 6.99 2.23
CA PHE A 99 12.07 8.11 1.31
C PHE A 99 11.04 9.19 1.68
N TYR A 100 11.41 10.44 1.47
CA TYR A 100 10.45 11.54 1.51
C TYR A 100 9.50 11.45 0.31
N ILE A 101 8.21 11.67 0.54
CA ILE A 101 7.20 11.66 -0.51
C ILE A 101 6.30 12.89 -0.45
N THR A 102 5.69 13.16 -1.60
CA THR A 102 4.54 14.04 -1.74
C THR A 102 3.30 13.19 -1.97
N SER A 103 2.20 13.52 -1.32
CA SER A 103 0.89 12.86 -1.47
C SER A 103 -0.18 13.85 -1.99
N GLY A 104 -1.43 13.39 -2.05
CA GLY A 104 -2.57 14.19 -2.51
C GLY A 104 -2.73 15.50 -1.75
N LYS A 105 -2.92 16.61 -2.47
CA LYS A 105 -3.05 17.95 -1.86
C LYS A 105 -4.29 18.11 -1.01
N ALA A 106 -5.33 17.32 -1.26
CA ALA A 106 -6.54 17.26 -0.42
C ALA A 106 -6.46 16.18 0.68
N GLY A 107 -5.25 15.60 0.91
CA GLY A 107 -5.02 14.59 1.95
C GLY A 107 -5.19 13.15 1.47
N ALA A 108 -5.64 12.29 2.38
CA ALA A 108 -5.87 10.87 2.15
C ALA A 108 -7.37 10.53 2.04
N GLU A 109 -7.70 9.24 1.98
CA GLU A 109 -9.06 8.70 1.79
C GLU A 109 -9.71 9.11 0.46
N LYS A 110 -9.05 8.77 -0.64
CA LYS A 110 -9.62 8.94 -1.97
C LYS A 110 -10.92 8.17 -2.12
N VAL A 111 -11.97 8.86 -2.59
CA VAL A 111 -13.31 8.30 -2.81
C VAL A 111 -13.72 8.38 -4.28
N LYS A 112 -13.45 9.52 -4.94
CA LYS A 112 -13.90 9.77 -6.31
C LYS A 112 -12.80 10.36 -7.18
N GLU A 113 -12.98 10.23 -8.48
CA GLU A 113 -12.09 10.86 -9.45
C GLU A 113 -12.02 12.38 -9.23
N GLY A 114 -10.83 12.96 -9.40
CA GLY A 114 -10.60 14.39 -9.28
C GLY A 114 -10.57 14.96 -7.85
N ASP A 115 -10.79 14.15 -6.80
CA ASP A 115 -10.79 14.61 -5.39
C ASP A 115 -9.41 14.99 -4.84
N GLN A 116 -8.36 14.76 -5.62
CA GLN A 116 -6.97 15.10 -5.30
C GLN A 116 -6.45 14.45 -4.00
N LYS A 117 -7.03 13.32 -3.62
CA LYS A 117 -6.67 12.55 -2.44
C LYS A 117 -5.89 11.30 -2.81
N THR A 118 -4.99 10.87 -1.93
CA THR A 118 -4.31 9.58 -2.01
C THR A 118 -5.19 8.50 -1.39
N PRO A 119 -5.38 7.33 -2.02
CA PRO A 119 -6.20 6.28 -1.43
C PRO A 119 -5.51 5.64 -0.23
N LEU A 120 -6.32 5.11 0.70
CA LEU A 120 -5.88 4.26 1.81
C LEU A 120 -6.24 2.81 1.50
N GLY A 121 -5.33 1.88 1.73
CA GLY A 121 -5.57 0.46 1.48
C GLY A 121 -4.34 -0.34 1.12
N VAL A 122 -4.58 -1.57 0.66
CA VAL A 122 -3.57 -2.51 0.18
C VAL A 122 -3.67 -2.63 -1.33
N TYR A 123 -2.62 -2.21 -2.00
CA TYR A 123 -2.50 -2.20 -3.46
C TYR A 123 -1.29 -3.02 -3.91
N PHE A 124 -1.16 -3.22 -5.21
CA PHE A 124 -0.01 -3.89 -5.81
C PHE A 124 0.47 -3.11 -7.03
N VAL A 125 1.78 -3.11 -7.27
CA VAL A 125 2.36 -2.56 -8.50
C VAL A 125 1.85 -3.36 -9.69
N THR A 126 1.27 -2.68 -10.69
CA THR A 126 0.65 -3.33 -11.86
C THR A 126 1.49 -3.22 -13.12
N ALA A 127 2.37 -2.23 -13.19
CA ALA A 127 3.26 -2.01 -14.33
C ALA A 127 4.53 -1.25 -13.91
N SER A 128 5.55 -1.31 -14.75
CA SER A 128 6.73 -0.45 -14.70
C SER A 128 6.79 0.34 -16.01
N LEU A 129 6.63 1.66 -15.90
CA LEU A 129 6.60 2.58 -17.03
C LEU A 129 7.93 3.37 -17.07
N PRO A 130 8.85 3.06 -17.99
CA PRO A 130 10.10 3.77 -18.11
C PRO A 130 9.88 5.19 -18.67
N ARG A 131 10.83 6.09 -18.41
CA ARG A 131 10.81 7.50 -18.88
C ARG A 131 10.47 7.64 -20.36
N THR A 132 10.89 6.73 -21.19
CA THR A 132 10.67 6.76 -22.66
C THR A 132 9.20 6.58 -23.05
N ARG A 133 8.32 6.13 -22.13
CA ARG A 133 6.89 5.87 -22.37
C ARG A 133 5.96 6.83 -21.66
N ILE A 134 6.49 7.79 -20.93
CA ILE A 134 5.71 8.74 -20.12
C ILE A 134 6.20 10.16 -20.34
N SER A 135 5.37 11.16 -20.02
CA SER A 135 5.78 12.56 -20.09
C SER A 135 6.78 12.90 -18.97
N ASP A 136 7.57 13.98 -19.17
CA ASP A 136 8.53 14.47 -18.18
C ASP A 136 7.86 14.79 -16.82
N PHE A 137 6.55 15.03 -16.80
CA PHE A 137 5.77 15.25 -15.58
C PHE A 137 5.94 14.14 -14.53
N TYR A 138 6.17 12.89 -14.97
CA TYR A 138 6.33 11.71 -14.11
C TYR A 138 7.79 11.38 -13.78
N GLY A 139 8.73 12.20 -14.27
CA GLY A 139 10.17 12.05 -13.96
C GLY A 139 10.83 10.86 -14.64
N THR A 140 11.66 10.13 -13.88
CA THR A 140 12.46 9.01 -14.40
C THR A 140 11.67 7.74 -14.62
N GLY A 141 10.45 7.64 -14.10
CA GLY A 141 9.61 6.45 -14.25
C GLY A 141 8.30 6.57 -13.48
N ALA A 142 7.41 5.58 -13.70
CA ALA A 142 6.17 5.46 -12.97
C ALA A 142 5.76 4.00 -12.75
N PHE A 143 5.16 3.73 -11.59
CA PHE A 143 4.68 2.43 -11.18
C PHE A 143 3.20 2.56 -10.79
N PRO A 144 2.28 2.29 -11.73
CA PRO A 144 0.85 2.24 -11.43
C PRO A 144 0.53 1.20 -10.38
N ILE A 145 -0.47 1.50 -9.53
CA ILE A 145 -1.05 0.54 -8.58
C ILE A 145 -2.49 0.22 -8.95
N ASN A 146 -3.02 -0.89 -8.47
CA ASN A 146 -4.37 -1.38 -8.78
C ASN A 146 -5.49 -0.64 -8.02
N TYR A 147 -5.40 0.70 -7.93
CA TYR A 147 -6.52 1.51 -7.42
C TYR A 147 -7.52 1.79 -8.55
N PRO A 148 -8.85 1.69 -8.33
CA PRO A 148 -9.49 1.10 -7.15
C PRO A 148 -9.35 -0.43 -7.14
N ASN A 149 -9.02 -1.01 -5.96
CA ASN A 149 -9.01 -2.45 -5.77
C ASN A 149 -10.44 -3.01 -5.64
N GLU A 150 -10.61 -4.30 -5.39
CA GLU A 150 -11.92 -4.94 -5.29
C GLU A 150 -12.72 -4.39 -4.09
N TRP A 151 -12.03 -4.09 -2.98
CA TRP A 151 -12.67 -3.51 -1.80
C TRP A 151 -13.09 -2.07 -2.02
N ASP A 152 -12.25 -1.26 -2.66
CA ASP A 152 -12.59 0.13 -3.02
C ASP A 152 -13.84 0.18 -3.91
N ARG A 153 -13.92 -0.68 -4.93
CA ARG A 153 -15.10 -0.77 -5.81
C ARG A 153 -16.36 -1.16 -5.05
N ARG A 154 -16.23 -2.09 -4.10
CA ARG A 154 -17.33 -2.47 -3.21
C ARG A 154 -17.81 -1.30 -2.35
N GLN A 155 -16.88 -0.41 -1.94
CA GLN A 155 -17.21 0.81 -1.20
C GLN A 155 -17.73 1.95 -2.11
N GLY A 156 -17.94 1.69 -3.40
CA GLY A 156 -18.37 2.70 -4.37
C GLY A 156 -17.31 3.72 -4.74
N LYS A 157 -16.05 3.48 -4.37
CA LYS A 157 -14.94 4.35 -4.74
C LYS A 157 -14.62 4.19 -6.22
N ASN A 158 -14.25 5.29 -6.86
CA ASN A 158 -13.93 5.32 -8.29
C ASN A 158 -12.72 6.19 -8.59
N GLY A 159 -12.43 6.36 -9.89
CA GLY A 159 -11.26 7.04 -10.42
C GLY A 159 -10.17 6.04 -10.81
N HIS A 160 -9.02 6.56 -11.23
CA HIS A 160 -7.89 5.77 -11.74
C HIS A 160 -6.60 6.58 -11.64
N GLY A 161 -5.48 6.01 -12.13
CA GLY A 161 -4.23 6.76 -12.33
C GLY A 161 -3.48 7.10 -11.04
N ILE A 162 -3.56 6.27 -10.01
CA ILE A 162 -2.72 6.40 -8.81
C ILE A 162 -1.42 5.63 -9.03
N TRP A 163 -0.31 6.35 -9.01
CA TRP A 163 1.02 5.85 -9.33
C TRP A 163 2.04 6.24 -8.27
N LEU A 164 3.09 5.44 -8.13
CA LEU A 164 4.36 5.88 -7.56
C LEU A 164 5.17 6.45 -8.73
N HIS A 165 5.64 7.70 -8.67
CA HIS A 165 6.38 8.30 -9.78
C HIS A 165 7.34 9.39 -9.32
N GLY A 166 8.21 9.83 -10.22
CA GLY A 166 9.16 10.91 -10.00
C GLY A 166 8.59 12.30 -10.18
N VAL A 167 9.46 13.26 -10.30
CA VAL A 167 9.16 14.69 -10.54
C VAL A 167 9.73 15.12 -11.89
N PRO A 168 9.19 16.21 -12.52
CA PRO A 168 9.76 16.77 -13.73
C PRO A 168 11.26 17.04 -13.61
N SER A 169 11.98 16.95 -14.73
CA SER A 169 13.44 17.11 -14.78
C SER A 169 13.96 18.43 -14.20
N ASN A 170 13.14 19.49 -14.23
CA ASN A 170 13.45 20.81 -13.65
C ASN A 170 13.08 20.93 -12.16
N THR A 171 12.63 19.87 -11.52
CA THR A 171 12.15 19.87 -10.13
C THR A 171 12.88 18.77 -9.38
N TYR A 172 13.34 19.03 -8.16
CA TYR A 172 13.93 18.01 -7.30
C TYR A 172 12.92 17.33 -6.39
N SER A 173 12.06 18.13 -5.76
CA SER A 173 11.02 17.66 -4.85
C SER A 173 9.83 18.63 -4.83
N ARG A 174 8.72 18.17 -4.24
CA ARG A 174 7.51 18.95 -4.04
C ARG A 174 7.17 19.02 -2.55
N PRO A 175 6.32 19.98 -2.12
CA PRO A 175 5.81 20.01 -0.74
C PRO A 175 5.11 18.70 -0.35
N PRO A 176 4.89 18.42 0.95
CA PRO A 176 4.29 17.17 1.42
C PRO A 176 2.94 16.81 0.79
N ARG A 177 2.12 17.86 0.49
CA ARG A 177 0.77 17.72 -0.09
C ARG A 177 0.66 18.54 -1.37
N ALA A 178 1.10 17.98 -2.49
CA ALA A 178 1.15 18.70 -3.77
C ALA A 178 0.89 17.82 -4.99
N SER A 179 0.37 16.61 -4.82
CA SER A 179 -0.04 15.76 -5.95
C SER A 179 -1.56 15.75 -6.13
N SER A 180 -2.03 15.21 -7.26
CA SER A 180 -3.46 14.94 -7.49
C SER A 180 -3.90 13.57 -7.00
N GLY A 181 -3.13 12.96 -6.08
CA GLY A 181 -3.42 11.67 -5.46
C GLY A 181 -2.29 10.64 -5.58
N CYS A 182 -1.35 10.84 -6.50
CA CYS A 182 -0.18 9.98 -6.65
C CYS A 182 0.79 10.13 -5.46
N VAL A 183 1.61 9.12 -5.25
CA VAL A 183 2.76 9.14 -4.34
C VAL A 183 3.99 9.52 -5.15
N VAL A 184 4.54 10.71 -4.89
CA VAL A 184 5.61 11.30 -5.71
C VAL A 184 6.92 11.34 -4.94
N LEU A 185 7.99 10.86 -5.55
CA LEU A 185 9.34 10.84 -5.00
C LEU A 185 10.27 11.78 -5.78
N ALA A 186 11.39 12.15 -5.17
CA ALA A 186 12.51 12.71 -5.95
C ALA A 186 13.02 11.65 -6.94
N ASN A 187 13.46 12.07 -8.14
CA ASN A 187 13.92 11.12 -9.17
C ASN A 187 15.00 10.15 -8.67
N PRO A 188 16.06 10.60 -7.95
CA PRO A 188 17.06 9.66 -7.43
C PRO A 188 16.51 8.65 -6.42
N ASP A 189 15.50 9.03 -5.65
CA ASP A 189 14.84 8.15 -4.68
C ASP A 189 13.94 7.12 -5.39
N LEU A 190 13.23 7.55 -6.44
CA LEU A 190 12.46 6.65 -7.30
C LEU A 190 13.37 5.63 -8.00
N ASP A 191 14.51 6.06 -8.54
CA ASP A 191 15.46 5.18 -9.23
C ASP A 191 16.05 4.12 -8.29
N ARG A 192 16.21 4.45 -7.00
CA ARG A 192 16.59 3.48 -5.97
C ARG A 192 15.47 2.49 -5.69
N LEU A 193 14.26 3.00 -5.41
CA LEU A 193 13.08 2.19 -5.13
C LEU A 193 12.72 1.27 -6.29
N ALA A 194 12.85 1.74 -7.52
CA ALA A 194 12.49 1.01 -8.74
C ALA A 194 13.20 -0.34 -8.89
N LYS A 195 14.41 -0.49 -8.34
CA LYS A 195 15.21 -1.73 -8.39
C LYS A 195 14.59 -2.87 -7.59
N ASP A 196 13.76 -2.52 -6.60
CA ASP A 196 13.18 -3.44 -5.63
C ASP A 196 11.68 -3.70 -5.89
N LEU A 197 11.08 -3.00 -6.86
CA LEU A 197 9.67 -3.17 -7.19
C LEU A 197 9.45 -4.32 -8.19
N GLN A 198 8.61 -5.27 -7.82
CA GLN A 198 8.19 -6.39 -8.65
C GLN A 198 6.75 -6.19 -9.14
N VAL A 199 6.56 -6.10 -10.45
CA VAL A 199 5.22 -5.98 -11.06
C VAL A 199 4.37 -7.21 -10.73
N GLY A 200 3.15 -6.99 -10.26
CA GLY A 200 2.20 -8.02 -9.84
C GLY A 200 2.45 -8.63 -8.46
N LEU A 201 3.59 -8.32 -7.81
CA LEU A 201 4.00 -8.94 -6.55
C LEU A 201 4.21 -7.94 -5.41
N THR A 202 4.91 -6.82 -5.65
CA THR A 202 5.17 -5.85 -4.57
C THR A 202 3.89 -5.21 -4.06
N PRO A 203 3.50 -5.45 -2.79
CA PRO A 203 2.40 -4.74 -2.16
C PRO A 203 2.80 -3.28 -1.89
N VAL A 204 1.86 -2.38 -2.10
CA VAL A 204 1.92 -0.96 -1.76
C VAL A 204 0.80 -0.67 -0.78
N ILE A 205 1.15 -0.58 0.48
CA ILE A 205 0.21 -0.35 1.58
C ILE A 205 0.24 1.13 1.90
N ILE A 206 -0.90 1.80 1.77
CA ILE A 206 -1.01 3.25 1.98
C ILE A 206 -1.89 3.52 3.20
N SER A 207 -1.32 4.17 4.20
CA SER A 207 -1.98 4.61 5.43
C SER A 207 -1.80 6.11 5.61
N ASP A 208 -2.70 6.75 6.32
CA ASP A 208 -2.54 8.14 6.78
C ASP A 208 -1.64 8.24 8.01
N GLN A 209 -1.62 7.17 8.81
CA GLN A 209 -0.72 6.99 9.94
C GLN A 209 -0.32 5.52 10.05
N VAL A 210 0.96 5.23 9.90
CA VAL A 210 1.46 3.86 10.05
C VAL A 210 1.52 3.49 11.53
N GLU A 211 0.84 2.41 11.87
CA GLU A 211 0.90 1.81 13.20
C GLU A 211 2.00 0.75 13.26
N TRP A 212 2.77 0.79 14.35
CA TRP A 212 3.93 -0.05 14.58
C TRP A 212 3.67 -1.00 15.74
N VAL A 213 3.84 -2.27 15.49
CA VAL A 213 3.60 -3.34 16.46
C VAL A 213 4.86 -4.18 16.68
N ASP A 214 4.85 -4.97 17.73
CA ASP A 214 5.89 -5.96 17.97
C ASP A 214 5.77 -7.11 16.95
N ALA A 215 6.90 -7.65 16.49
CA ALA A 215 6.91 -8.78 15.55
C ALA A 215 6.15 -10.01 16.09
N LYS A 216 6.09 -10.18 17.42
CA LYS A 216 5.31 -11.25 18.07
C LYS A 216 3.81 -11.08 17.87
N GLU A 217 3.29 -9.86 17.85
CA GLU A 217 1.86 -9.59 17.58
C GLU A 217 1.49 -10.01 16.16
N LEU A 218 2.36 -9.71 15.18
CA LEU A 218 2.15 -10.17 13.80
C LEU A 218 2.16 -11.70 13.69
N ALA A 219 3.06 -12.37 14.39
CA ALA A 219 3.11 -13.84 14.40
C ALA A 219 1.81 -14.45 14.94
N ALA A 220 1.22 -13.87 15.98
CA ALA A 220 -0.07 -14.30 16.53
C ALA A 220 -1.22 -14.08 15.55
N GLN A 221 -1.30 -12.90 14.92
CA GLN A 221 -2.29 -12.58 13.89
C GLN A 221 -2.17 -13.51 12.68
N ARG A 222 -0.94 -13.76 12.22
CA ARG A 222 -0.65 -14.71 11.16
C ARG A 222 -1.18 -16.10 11.48
N SER A 223 -0.82 -16.65 12.64
CA SER A 223 -1.22 -17.99 13.07
C SER A 223 -2.75 -18.14 13.11
N LEU A 224 -3.44 -17.15 13.66
CA LEU A 224 -4.91 -17.13 13.70
C LEU A 224 -5.51 -17.17 12.30
N LEU A 225 -5.02 -16.34 11.38
CA LEU A 225 -5.60 -16.25 10.04
C LEU A 225 -5.23 -17.45 9.18
N ASP A 226 -4.00 -17.98 9.30
CA ASP A 226 -3.60 -19.25 8.67
C ASP A 226 -4.56 -20.38 9.04
N GLN A 227 -4.91 -20.48 10.33
CA GLN A 227 -5.88 -21.46 10.81
C GLN A 227 -7.27 -21.24 10.21
N ARG A 228 -7.76 -19.99 10.15
CA ARG A 228 -9.08 -19.66 9.57
C ARG A 228 -9.16 -19.97 8.09
N VAL A 229 -8.10 -19.68 7.33
CA VAL A 229 -8.02 -20.00 5.90
C VAL A 229 -7.97 -21.51 5.71
N GLU A 230 -7.26 -22.25 6.57
CA GLU A 230 -7.22 -23.70 6.51
C GLU A 230 -8.55 -24.35 6.90
N ASP A 231 -9.26 -23.81 7.89
CA ASP A 231 -10.62 -24.24 8.23
C ASP A 231 -11.59 -24.03 7.05
N TRP A 232 -11.53 -22.86 6.40
CA TRP A 232 -12.30 -22.57 5.19
C TRP A 232 -11.98 -23.56 4.06
N ARG A 233 -10.71 -23.90 3.85
CA ARG A 233 -10.26 -24.86 2.84
C ARG A 233 -10.80 -26.27 3.11
N ARG A 234 -10.68 -26.74 4.36
CA ARG A 234 -11.19 -28.08 4.79
C ARG A 234 -12.70 -28.18 4.68
N ASP A 235 -13.41 -27.13 5.10
CA ASP A 235 -14.88 -27.10 5.00
C ASP A 235 -15.34 -27.09 3.54
N TRP A 236 -14.57 -26.45 2.64
CA TRP A 236 -14.84 -26.55 1.20
C TRP A 236 -14.62 -27.97 0.66
N GLU A 237 -13.54 -28.65 1.04
CA GLU A 237 -13.26 -30.04 0.64
C GLU A 237 -14.27 -31.04 1.20
N SER A 238 -14.89 -30.75 2.34
CA SER A 238 -15.92 -31.61 2.94
C SER A 238 -17.22 -31.71 2.14
N ILE A 239 -17.42 -30.81 1.13
CA ILE A 239 -18.65 -30.68 0.34
C ILE A 239 -19.87 -30.26 1.20
N ASP A 240 -19.72 -30.12 2.50
CA ASP A 240 -20.74 -29.61 3.39
C ASP A 240 -20.93 -28.10 3.16
N SER A 241 -21.97 -27.78 2.40
CA SER A 241 -22.24 -26.40 2.02
C SER A 241 -22.53 -25.49 3.24
N ASP A 242 -23.09 -26.03 4.32
CA ASP A 242 -23.38 -25.23 5.52
C ASP A 242 -22.08 -24.87 6.27
N LYS A 243 -21.15 -25.82 6.38
CA LYS A 243 -19.83 -25.55 6.94
C LYS A 243 -19.06 -24.53 6.11
N TYR A 244 -18.99 -24.74 4.80
CA TYR A 244 -18.28 -23.84 3.89
C TYR A 244 -18.83 -22.41 3.89
N LEU A 245 -20.16 -22.27 3.84
CA LEU A 245 -20.81 -20.96 3.72
C LEU A 245 -20.80 -20.14 5.02
N ARG A 246 -20.54 -20.77 6.18
CA ARG A 246 -20.35 -20.07 7.46
C ARG A 246 -19.11 -19.17 7.49
N HIS A 247 -18.14 -19.42 6.62
CA HIS A 247 -16.96 -18.56 6.47
C HIS A 247 -17.24 -17.25 5.74
N TYR A 248 -18.43 -17.11 5.15
CA TYR A 248 -18.78 -15.90 4.38
C TYR A 248 -19.70 -15.00 5.19
N SER A 249 -19.35 -13.71 5.24
CA SER A 249 -20.18 -12.67 5.85
C SER A 249 -21.56 -12.61 5.18
N LYS A 250 -22.61 -12.30 5.97
CA LYS A 250 -23.95 -12.02 5.42
C LYS A 250 -23.93 -10.83 4.47
N SER A 251 -22.97 -9.93 4.64
CA SER A 251 -22.74 -8.80 3.73
C SER A 251 -21.81 -9.14 2.56
N PHE A 252 -21.42 -10.40 2.36
CA PHE A 252 -20.54 -10.82 1.26
C PHE A 252 -21.07 -10.40 -0.11
N SER A 253 -20.15 -9.98 -0.98
CA SER A 253 -20.42 -9.76 -2.41
C SER A 253 -19.22 -10.18 -3.25
N ALA A 254 -19.50 -10.67 -4.44
CA ALA A 254 -18.53 -10.91 -5.51
C ALA A 254 -19.02 -10.17 -6.78
N PRO A 255 -18.21 -10.02 -7.82
CA PRO A 255 -18.66 -9.37 -9.06
C PRO A 255 -19.97 -9.98 -9.57
N GLY A 256 -21.01 -9.16 -9.63
CA GLY A 256 -22.35 -9.58 -10.09
C GLY A 256 -23.17 -10.44 -9.11
N GLN A 257 -22.70 -10.66 -7.88
CA GLN A 257 -23.36 -11.54 -6.92
C GLN A 257 -23.37 -10.92 -5.51
N ASN A 258 -24.50 -11.07 -4.81
CA ASN A 258 -24.61 -10.86 -3.37
C ASN A 258 -24.51 -12.21 -2.63
N PHE A 259 -24.53 -12.17 -1.28
CA PHE A 259 -24.43 -13.38 -0.47
C PHE A 259 -25.50 -14.43 -0.81
N ARG A 260 -26.75 -14.02 -1.07
CA ARG A 260 -27.85 -14.94 -1.37
C ARG A 260 -27.62 -15.70 -2.67
N SER A 261 -27.36 -14.99 -3.76
CA SER A 261 -27.10 -15.61 -5.07
C SER A 261 -25.81 -16.45 -5.06
N TRP A 262 -24.78 -16.01 -4.32
CA TRP A 262 -23.56 -16.80 -4.10
C TRP A 262 -23.84 -18.11 -3.34
N ASN A 263 -24.63 -18.05 -2.26
CA ASN A 263 -25.01 -19.22 -1.47
C ASN A 263 -25.78 -20.24 -2.32
N GLU A 264 -26.80 -19.81 -3.03
CA GLU A 264 -27.60 -20.65 -3.92
C GLU A 264 -26.72 -21.33 -4.97
N GLN A 265 -25.85 -20.56 -5.65
CA GLN A 265 -24.92 -21.09 -6.64
C GLN A 265 -23.95 -22.13 -6.03
N LYS A 266 -23.38 -21.86 -4.84
CA LYS A 266 -22.43 -22.79 -4.21
C LYS A 266 -23.07 -24.09 -3.78
N ARG A 267 -24.29 -24.05 -3.25
CA ARG A 267 -25.07 -25.26 -2.93
C ARG A 267 -25.33 -26.09 -4.16
N GLN A 268 -25.74 -25.45 -5.25
CA GLN A 268 -26.02 -26.11 -6.52
C GLN A 268 -24.76 -26.76 -7.13
N VAL A 269 -23.63 -26.05 -7.10
CA VAL A 269 -22.33 -26.56 -7.56
C VAL A 269 -21.86 -27.73 -6.69
N ASN A 270 -21.97 -27.65 -5.38
CA ASN A 270 -21.54 -28.70 -4.47
C ASN A 270 -22.40 -29.96 -4.57
N ALA A 271 -23.71 -29.82 -4.86
CA ALA A 271 -24.61 -30.98 -5.03
C ALA A 271 -24.18 -31.93 -6.17
N GLY A 272 -23.44 -31.40 -7.17
CA GLY A 272 -22.89 -32.21 -8.27
C GLY A 272 -21.46 -32.74 -8.03
N LYS A 273 -20.90 -32.60 -6.79
CA LYS A 273 -19.53 -33.02 -6.47
C LYS A 273 -19.54 -34.31 -5.65
N SER A 274 -18.71 -35.28 -6.07
CA SER A 274 -18.41 -36.47 -5.26
C SER A 274 -17.13 -36.30 -4.42
N TRP A 275 -16.23 -35.43 -4.84
CA TRP A 275 -15.04 -35.04 -4.10
C TRP A 275 -14.53 -33.65 -4.57
N VAL A 276 -13.88 -32.95 -3.67
CA VAL A 276 -13.18 -31.69 -3.92
C VAL A 276 -11.81 -31.73 -3.24
N LYS A 277 -10.77 -31.27 -3.93
CA LYS A 277 -9.43 -31.04 -3.36
C LYS A 277 -8.99 -29.63 -3.69
N VAL A 278 -8.48 -28.93 -2.69
CA VAL A 278 -8.00 -27.56 -2.80
C VAL A 278 -6.61 -27.45 -2.17
N LYS A 279 -5.63 -27.10 -2.99
CA LYS A 279 -4.27 -26.79 -2.50
C LYS A 279 -4.07 -25.28 -2.58
N LEU A 280 -3.58 -24.71 -1.49
CA LEU A 280 -3.21 -23.30 -1.42
C LEU A 280 -1.69 -23.19 -1.36
N SER A 281 -1.13 -22.25 -2.09
CA SER A 281 0.30 -21.94 -2.11
C SER A 281 0.53 -20.44 -2.29
N ASN A 282 1.75 -19.99 -2.04
CA ASN A 282 2.15 -18.59 -2.21
C ASN A 282 1.21 -17.61 -1.47
N MET A 283 0.86 -17.94 -0.22
CA MET A 283 -0.05 -17.11 0.57
C MET A 283 0.67 -15.89 1.13
N SER A 284 0.05 -14.72 0.99
CA SER A 284 0.43 -13.49 1.69
C SER A 284 -0.77 -12.87 2.40
N ILE A 285 -0.48 -12.19 3.52
CA ILE A 285 -1.47 -11.60 4.41
C ILE A 285 -1.05 -10.17 4.74
N PHE A 286 -1.95 -9.21 4.47
CA PHE A 286 -1.72 -7.80 4.76
C PHE A 286 -2.90 -7.19 5.51
N GLY A 287 -2.63 -6.48 6.61
CA GLY A 287 -3.64 -5.68 7.31
C GLY A 287 -4.13 -4.53 6.43
N TYR A 288 -5.43 -4.22 6.47
CA TYR A 288 -6.01 -3.16 5.64
C TYR A 288 -6.04 -1.83 6.40
N PRO A 289 -5.29 -0.79 5.95
CA PRO A 289 -5.32 0.52 6.58
C PRO A 289 -6.73 1.13 6.64
N GLY A 290 -7.07 1.76 7.77
CA GLY A 290 -8.40 2.34 7.97
C GLY A 290 -9.51 1.32 8.26
N ASN A 291 -9.17 0.02 8.39
CA ASN A 291 -10.09 -1.02 8.82
C ASN A 291 -9.37 -2.06 9.69
N GLU A 292 -9.34 -1.84 10.99
CA GLU A 292 -8.54 -2.61 11.94
C GLU A 292 -8.86 -4.11 11.97
N ASN A 293 -10.09 -4.46 11.65
CA ASN A 293 -10.59 -5.84 11.68
C ASN A 293 -10.52 -6.54 10.32
N MET A 294 -9.81 -5.97 9.34
CA MET A 294 -9.77 -6.51 7.99
C MET A 294 -8.36 -6.84 7.53
N MET A 295 -8.24 -8.02 6.93
CA MET A 295 -7.02 -8.52 6.29
C MET A 295 -7.26 -8.83 4.82
N VAL A 296 -6.25 -8.58 3.99
CA VAL A 296 -6.21 -9.02 2.59
C VAL A 296 -5.35 -10.26 2.52
N VAL A 297 -5.94 -11.36 2.07
CA VAL A 297 -5.25 -12.63 1.86
C VAL A 297 -5.16 -12.91 0.38
N THR A 298 -3.96 -13.12 -0.14
CA THR A 298 -3.75 -13.55 -1.53
C THR A 298 -3.06 -14.90 -1.56
N PHE A 299 -3.44 -15.76 -2.47
CA PHE A 299 -2.83 -17.08 -2.66
C PHE A 299 -3.07 -17.62 -4.05
N ASP A 300 -2.23 -18.56 -4.47
CA ASP A 300 -2.46 -19.39 -5.64
C ASP A 300 -3.25 -20.63 -5.22
N GLN A 301 -4.33 -20.91 -5.92
CA GLN A 301 -5.26 -22.02 -5.67
C GLN A 301 -5.21 -23.03 -6.78
N ASP A 302 -4.88 -24.28 -6.45
CA ASP A 302 -5.11 -25.44 -7.28
C ASP A 302 -6.39 -26.13 -6.81
N TYR A 303 -7.41 -26.10 -7.67
CA TYR A 303 -8.70 -26.75 -7.42
C TYR A 303 -8.84 -27.97 -8.30
N SER A 304 -9.26 -29.09 -7.73
CA SER A 304 -9.68 -30.29 -8.47
C SER A 304 -10.90 -30.93 -7.85
N SER A 305 -11.74 -31.50 -8.71
CA SER A 305 -12.94 -32.25 -8.35
C SER A 305 -13.23 -33.32 -9.40
N ASN A 306 -14.26 -34.11 -9.18
CA ASN A 306 -14.70 -35.15 -10.14
C ASN A 306 -14.97 -34.61 -11.56
N ASN A 307 -15.28 -33.32 -11.74
CA ASN A 307 -15.68 -32.75 -13.04
C ASN A 307 -15.01 -31.42 -13.41
N LEU A 308 -14.05 -30.93 -12.60
CA LEU A 308 -13.36 -29.66 -12.87
C LEU A 308 -11.95 -29.66 -12.27
N LYS A 309 -10.99 -29.14 -13.05
CA LYS A 309 -9.67 -28.73 -12.57
C LYS A 309 -9.44 -27.27 -12.95
N ASN A 310 -8.93 -26.47 -12.02
CA ASN A 310 -8.65 -25.06 -12.24
C ASN A 310 -7.51 -24.56 -11.36
N GLN A 311 -6.70 -23.68 -11.91
CA GLN A 311 -5.66 -22.94 -11.17
C GLN A 311 -5.92 -21.45 -11.30
N MET A 312 -5.87 -20.73 -10.20
CA MET A 312 -6.08 -19.29 -10.20
C MET A 312 -5.39 -18.62 -9.01
N ARG A 313 -5.00 -17.37 -9.19
CA ARG A 313 -4.65 -16.50 -8.07
C ARG A 313 -5.91 -15.87 -7.50
N LYS A 314 -6.09 -15.98 -6.20
CA LYS A 314 -7.21 -15.37 -5.47
C LYS A 314 -6.75 -14.27 -4.54
N ARG A 315 -7.64 -13.29 -4.36
CA ARG A 315 -7.57 -12.29 -3.32
C ARG A 315 -8.87 -12.32 -2.54
N GLN A 316 -8.77 -12.43 -1.22
CA GLN A 316 -9.91 -12.44 -0.31
C GLN A 316 -9.74 -11.33 0.72
N TYR A 317 -10.83 -10.73 1.13
CA TYR A 317 -10.91 -9.77 2.22
C TYR A 317 -11.56 -10.46 3.41
N TRP A 318 -10.77 -10.73 4.43
CA TRP A 318 -11.21 -11.37 5.66
C TRP A 318 -11.48 -10.30 6.71
N LYS A 319 -12.67 -10.34 7.30
CA LYS A 319 -13.10 -9.39 8.33
C LYS A 319 -13.48 -10.14 9.60
N LEU A 320 -12.98 -9.70 10.73
CA LEU A 320 -13.48 -10.13 12.03
C LEU A 320 -14.83 -9.46 12.28
N GLU A 321 -15.88 -10.26 12.36
CA GLU A 321 -17.24 -9.82 12.71
C GLU A 321 -17.60 -10.37 14.09
N ASN A 322 -18.25 -9.53 14.92
CA ASN A 322 -18.75 -9.89 16.27
C ASN A 322 -19.99 -10.78 16.16
#